data_b40db18dd94ff8af52cf9b9925c4376a
#
_entry.id   b40db18dd94ff8af52cf9b9925c4376a
#
_cell.length_a   1.000
_cell.length_b   1.000
_cell.length_c   1.000
_cell.angle_alpha   90.00
_cell.angle_beta   90.00
_cell.angle_gamma   90.00
#
_symmetry.space_group_name_H-M   'P 1'
#
loop_
_entity.id
_entity.type
_entity.pdbx_description
1 polymer ?
#
loop_
_entity_poly.entity_id
_entity_poly.type
_entity_poly.pdbx_seq_one_letter_code
_entity_poly.pdbx_strand_id
1 'polypeptide(L)'
;MEKKLKVGILGATGMVGQRLISLLENHPWFEVVTVAASPRSAGKTYEEAVGDRWKMTTPMPEAVKKLVVMNVNDVEHVASTVDFVFSAVDMTKEEIKAIEEEYAKTETPVVSNNSAHRWTPDVPMVVPEINSEHFDVIKDQKKRLGTTRGFIAVKPNCSIQSYAPCLAAWKEFGPKEVVATTYQAISGAGKTFKDWPEMVENIIPYIGGEEEKSEQEPLRVLGKVENGEIVKAQLPKITCQCLRVPVLNGHTAAVFINFEKKPTKEQLIEKLVSFKGFPQEENLPSAPKQFIQYLEEDNRPQVKLDVDYENGMGVSIGRLREDSMFDFKFVGLSHNTVRGAAGGAVLCAEALTAKGFIQAK
;
A
#
# COMPACT_ATOMS: atom_id res chain seq x y z
N MET A 1 -2.87 23.58 5.38
CA MET A 1 -4.34 23.65 5.21
C MET A 1 -4.93 24.24 6.48
N GLU A 2 -5.76 25.27 6.40
CA GLU A 2 -6.42 25.87 7.58
C GLU A 2 -7.43 24.92 8.25
N LYS A 3 -8.02 23.99 7.50
CA LYS A 3 -8.97 22.99 8.02
C LYS A 3 -8.62 21.60 7.49
N LYS A 4 -8.53 20.61 8.40
CA LYS A 4 -8.29 19.23 8.03
C LYS A 4 -9.47 18.64 7.25
N LEU A 5 -9.17 17.76 6.30
CA LEU A 5 -10.17 16.96 5.61
C LEU A 5 -10.75 15.88 6.54
N LYS A 6 -12.07 15.75 6.51
CA LYS A 6 -12.81 14.75 7.28
C LYS A 6 -12.71 13.37 6.65
N VAL A 7 -12.23 12.40 7.38
CA VAL A 7 -11.96 11.06 6.87
C VAL A 7 -12.83 10.02 7.53
N GLY A 8 -13.36 9.11 6.71
CA GLY A 8 -14.02 7.89 7.16
C GLY A 8 -13.12 6.67 6.96
N ILE A 9 -13.15 5.73 7.90
CA ILE A 9 -12.46 4.44 7.80
C ILE A 9 -13.48 3.34 7.64
N LEU A 10 -13.55 2.75 6.46
CA LEU A 10 -14.38 1.58 6.16
C LEU A 10 -13.61 0.30 6.49
N GLY A 11 -14.19 -0.58 7.31
CA GLY A 11 -13.48 -1.72 7.87
C GLY A 11 -12.59 -1.36 9.07
N ALA A 12 -13.03 -0.37 9.85
CA ALA A 12 -12.26 0.25 10.93
C ALA A 12 -11.81 -0.72 12.04
N THR A 13 -12.53 -1.82 12.27
CA THR A 13 -12.24 -2.78 13.35
C THR A 13 -11.20 -3.84 12.96
N GLY A 14 -10.88 -3.97 11.67
CA GLY A 14 -9.82 -4.87 11.17
C GLY A 14 -8.41 -4.32 11.39
N MET A 15 -7.38 -5.16 11.20
CA MET A 15 -5.98 -4.77 11.45
C MET A 15 -5.55 -3.57 10.61
N VAL A 16 -5.91 -3.51 9.33
CA VAL A 16 -5.56 -2.38 8.44
C VAL A 16 -6.31 -1.12 8.87
N GLY A 17 -7.59 -1.21 9.20
CA GLY A 17 -8.37 -0.08 9.72
C GLY A 17 -7.78 0.48 11.01
N GLN A 18 -7.39 -0.38 11.94
CA GLN A 18 -6.70 0.01 13.18
C GLN A 18 -5.36 0.72 12.87
N ARG A 19 -4.59 0.21 11.92
CA ARG A 19 -3.33 0.83 11.50
C ARG A 19 -3.56 2.20 10.86
N LEU A 20 -4.57 2.36 10.03
CA LEU A 20 -4.96 3.65 9.47
C LEU A 20 -5.30 4.65 10.58
N ILE A 21 -6.11 4.27 11.54
CA ILE A 21 -6.48 5.11 12.68
C ILE A 21 -5.24 5.53 13.49
N SER A 22 -4.33 4.59 13.75
CA SER A 22 -3.09 4.88 14.47
C SER A 22 -2.19 5.86 13.70
N LEU A 23 -2.04 5.70 12.38
CA LEU A 23 -1.22 6.59 11.54
C LEU A 23 -1.83 7.96 11.32
N LEU A 24 -3.14 8.08 11.41
CA LEU A 24 -3.86 9.34 11.23
C LEU A 24 -4.01 10.15 12.54
N GLU A 25 -3.57 9.59 13.67
CA GLU A 25 -3.50 10.36 14.92
C GLU A 25 -2.58 11.57 14.74
N ASN A 26 -3.11 12.76 14.99
CA ASN A 26 -2.40 14.02 14.81
C ASN A 26 -1.91 14.31 13.36
N HIS A 27 -2.47 13.65 12.36
CA HIS A 27 -2.11 13.91 10.96
C HIS A 27 -2.39 15.38 10.58
N PRO A 28 -1.46 16.07 9.90
CA PRO A 28 -1.61 17.51 9.65
C PRO A 28 -2.75 17.85 8.68
N TRP A 29 -3.13 16.96 7.78
CA TRP A 29 -4.13 17.22 6.73
C TRP A 29 -5.45 16.48 6.93
N PHE A 30 -5.46 15.38 7.67
CA PHE A 30 -6.60 14.48 7.80
C PHE A 30 -7.04 14.31 9.24
N GLU A 31 -8.36 14.19 9.45
CA GLU A 31 -8.97 13.93 10.74
C GLU A 31 -9.99 12.79 10.61
N VAL A 32 -9.81 11.73 11.38
CA VAL A 32 -10.77 10.61 11.40
C VAL A 32 -12.00 11.06 12.19
N VAL A 33 -13.11 11.24 11.50
CA VAL A 33 -14.39 11.65 12.11
C VAL A 33 -15.45 10.56 12.06
N THR A 34 -15.24 9.52 11.23
CA THR A 34 -16.19 8.42 11.03
C THR A 34 -15.46 7.09 10.97
N VAL A 35 -15.95 6.13 11.72
CA VAL A 35 -15.51 4.73 11.68
C VAL A 35 -16.71 3.86 11.30
N ALA A 36 -16.54 3.04 10.27
CA ALA A 36 -17.60 2.15 9.78
C ALA A 36 -17.10 0.71 9.69
N ALA A 37 -17.97 -0.23 10.00
CA ALA A 37 -17.66 -1.65 9.99
C ALA A 37 -18.92 -2.47 9.67
N SER A 38 -18.80 -3.80 9.78
CA SER A 38 -19.93 -4.70 9.55
C SER A 38 -21.12 -4.41 10.49
N PRO A 39 -22.33 -4.82 10.13
CA PRO A 39 -23.53 -4.64 10.97
C PRO A 39 -23.37 -5.12 12.42
N ARG A 40 -22.52 -6.14 12.66
CA ARG A 40 -22.26 -6.66 14.02
C ARG A 40 -21.56 -5.66 14.95
N SER A 41 -20.80 -4.75 14.39
CA SER A 41 -20.06 -3.72 15.15
C SER A 41 -20.82 -2.39 15.20
N ALA A 42 -21.77 -2.17 14.30
CA ALA A 42 -22.53 -0.92 14.21
C ALA A 42 -23.32 -0.62 15.49
N GLY A 43 -23.40 0.65 15.84
CA GLY A 43 -24.12 1.14 17.03
C GLY A 43 -23.32 1.09 18.33
N LYS A 44 -22.16 0.45 18.36
CA LYS A 44 -21.24 0.44 19.52
C LYS A 44 -20.24 1.59 19.40
N THR A 45 -19.67 2.02 20.52
CA THR A 45 -18.46 2.87 20.44
C THR A 45 -17.32 2.09 19.82
N TYR A 46 -16.36 2.79 19.20
CA TYR A 46 -15.23 2.12 18.57
C TYR A 46 -14.43 1.26 19.55
N GLU A 47 -14.20 1.78 20.77
CA GLU A 47 -13.54 1.05 21.86
C GLU A 47 -14.28 -0.25 22.23
N GLU A 48 -15.61 -0.21 22.36
CA GLU A 48 -16.43 -1.40 22.61
C GLU A 48 -16.44 -2.38 21.41
N ALA A 49 -16.50 -1.85 20.19
CA ALA A 49 -16.52 -2.67 18.98
C ALA A 49 -15.20 -3.41 18.75
N VAL A 50 -14.07 -2.79 19.07
CA VAL A 50 -12.74 -3.41 18.97
C VAL A 50 -12.44 -4.30 20.17
N GLY A 51 -12.72 -3.85 21.40
CA GLY A 51 -12.44 -4.59 22.63
C GLY A 51 -10.99 -5.05 22.70
N ASP A 52 -10.77 -6.31 23.05
CA ASP A 52 -9.44 -6.95 23.17
C ASP A 52 -8.70 -7.15 21.84
N ARG A 53 -9.34 -6.81 20.72
CA ARG A 53 -8.78 -7.01 19.37
C ARG A 53 -7.94 -5.84 18.87
N TRP A 54 -7.61 -4.87 19.71
CA TRP A 54 -6.64 -3.83 19.34
C TRP A 54 -5.26 -4.47 19.16
N LYS A 55 -4.72 -4.41 17.96
CA LYS A 55 -3.48 -5.11 17.56
C LYS A 55 -2.27 -4.18 17.36
N MET A 56 -2.47 -2.89 17.57
CA MET A 56 -1.37 -1.92 17.44
C MET A 56 -0.54 -1.88 18.73
N THR A 57 0.74 -1.56 18.59
CA THR A 57 1.67 -1.35 19.71
C THR A 57 1.43 -0.02 20.43
N THR A 58 0.87 0.96 19.72
CA THR A 58 0.47 2.25 20.28
C THR A 58 -0.94 2.16 20.90
N PRO A 59 -1.27 2.94 21.91
CA PRO A 59 -2.64 3.02 22.44
C PRO A 59 -3.65 3.42 21.37
N MET A 60 -4.90 3.03 21.54
CA MET A 60 -5.99 3.51 20.70
C MET A 60 -6.14 5.02 20.89
N PRO A 61 -6.14 5.82 19.79
CA PRO A 61 -6.29 7.27 19.90
C PRO A 61 -7.57 7.71 20.59
N GLU A 62 -7.46 8.63 21.55
CA GLU A 62 -8.60 9.10 22.34
C GLU A 62 -9.72 9.69 21.48
N ALA A 63 -9.36 10.38 20.39
CA ALA A 63 -10.32 11.02 19.49
C ALA A 63 -11.30 10.03 18.82
N VAL A 64 -10.89 8.77 18.66
CA VAL A 64 -11.74 7.77 17.98
C VAL A 64 -12.46 6.83 18.95
N LYS A 65 -12.02 6.70 20.18
CA LYS A 65 -12.59 5.75 21.17
C LYS A 65 -14.12 5.84 21.30
N LYS A 66 -14.64 7.06 21.36
CA LYS A 66 -16.05 7.36 21.59
C LYS A 66 -16.88 7.51 20.30
N LEU A 67 -16.25 7.43 19.12
CA LEU A 67 -16.99 7.43 17.87
C LEU A 67 -17.90 6.21 17.80
N VAL A 68 -19.17 6.43 17.44
CA VAL A 68 -20.10 5.32 17.23
C VAL A 68 -19.80 4.70 15.88
N VAL A 69 -19.58 3.40 15.88
CA VAL A 69 -19.32 2.64 14.64
C VAL A 69 -20.59 2.64 13.78
N MET A 70 -20.48 3.15 12.56
CA MET A 70 -21.56 3.14 11.59
C MET A 70 -21.59 1.82 10.82
N ASN A 71 -22.75 1.46 10.29
CA ASN A 71 -22.88 0.34 9.38
C ASN A 71 -22.27 0.73 8.02
N VAL A 72 -21.25 0.00 7.56
CA VAL A 72 -20.56 0.28 6.29
C VAL A 72 -21.50 0.20 5.08
N ASN A 73 -22.60 -0.53 5.18
CA ASN A 73 -23.62 -0.64 4.12
C ASN A 73 -24.62 0.54 4.10
N ASP A 74 -24.62 1.40 5.10
CA ASP A 74 -25.38 2.66 5.09
C ASP A 74 -24.57 3.77 4.40
N VAL A 75 -24.35 3.56 3.10
CA VAL A 75 -23.41 4.33 2.28
C VAL A 75 -23.71 5.82 2.29
N GLU A 76 -24.97 6.21 2.07
CA GLU A 76 -25.38 7.62 2.03
C GLU A 76 -25.11 8.34 3.35
N HIS A 77 -25.43 7.70 4.46
CA HIS A 77 -25.22 8.25 5.79
C HIS A 77 -23.72 8.41 6.10
N VAL A 78 -22.92 7.36 5.89
CA VAL A 78 -21.46 7.43 6.10
C VAL A 78 -20.84 8.51 5.20
N ALA A 79 -21.17 8.52 3.92
CA ALA A 79 -20.67 9.48 2.93
C ALA A 79 -21.00 10.94 3.29
N SER A 80 -22.16 11.19 3.91
CA SER A 80 -22.58 12.54 4.31
C SER A 80 -21.71 13.16 5.39
N THR A 81 -20.96 12.35 6.15
CA THR A 81 -20.16 12.80 7.29
C THR A 81 -18.71 13.13 6.94
N VAL A 82 -18.23 12.75 5.74
CA VAL A 82 -16.81 12.76 5.38
C VAL A 82 -16.53 13.43 4.05
N ASP A 83 -15.29 13.86 3.85
CA ASP A 83 -14.79 14.37 2.57
C ASP A 83 -14.31 13.23 1.67
N PHE A 84 -13.73 12.18 2.22
CA PHE A 84 -13.33 10.96 1.53
C PHE A 84 -13.22 9.79 2.52
N VAL A 85 -13.02 8.58 2.01
CA VAL A 85 -12.88 7.39 2.85
C VAL A 85 -11.64 6.57 2.47
N PHE A 86 -11.04 5.92 3.48
CA PHE A 86 -10.17 4.78 3.27
C PHE A 86 -11.00 3.50 3.34
N SER A 87 -10.78 2.57 2.41
CA SER A 87 -11.46 1.27 2.40
C SER A 87 -10.49 0.14 2.74
N ALA A 88 -10.82 -0.58 3.81
CA ALA A 88 -10.17 -1.79 4.27
C ALA A 88 -11.21 -2.83 4.71
N VAL A 89 -12.32 -2.91 3.98
CA VAL A 89 -13.43 -3.84 4.25
C VAL A 89 -13.02 -5.29 3.96
N ASP A 90 -13.60 -6.22 4.71
CA ASP A 90 -13.39 -7.67 4.56
C ASP A 90 -14.70 -8.29 4.05
N MET A 91 -14.77 -8.47 2.75
CA MET A 91 -15.90 -8.99 1.99
C MET A 91 -15.39 -9.76 0.78
N THR A 92 -16.28 -10.36 -0.01
CA THR A 92 -15.91 -10.91 -1.33
C THR A 92 -15.46 -9.80 -2.29
N LYS A 93 -14.68 -10.15 -3.30
CA LYS A 93 -14.22 -9.15 -4.29
C LYS A 93 -15.37 -8.43 -4.98
N GLU A 94 -16.42 -9.15 -5.27
CA GLU A 94 -17.64 -8.62 -5.91
C GLU A 94 -18.34 -7.61 -5.00
N GLU A 95 -18.51 -7.94 -3.72
CA GLU A 95 -19.10 -7.03 -2.74
C GLU A 95 -18.23 -5.79 -2.52
N ILE A 96 -16.89 -5.95 -2.45
CA ILE A 96 -15.96 -4.81 -2.33
C ILE A 96 -16.08 -3.90 -3.54
N LYS A 97 -16.09 -4.44 -4.77
CA LYS A 97 -16.29 -3.63 -5.98
C LYS A 97 -17.57 -2.83 -5.93
N ALA A 98 -18.67 -3.49 -5.57
CA ALA A 98 -19.98 -2.86 -5.50
C ALA A 98 -20.01 -1.73 -4.47
N ILE A 99 -19.58 -1.98 -3.24
CA ILE A 99 -19.65 -0.98 -2.17
C ILE A 99 -18.69 0.20 -2.41
N GLU A 100 -17.48 -0.03 -2.91
CA GLU A 100 -16.56 1.06 -3.23
C GLU A 100 -17.08 1.93 -4.37
N GLU A 101 -17.74 1.37 -5.39
CA GLU A 101 -18.41 2.14 -6.42
C GLU A 101 -19.63 2.91 -5.90
N GLU A 102 -20.41 2.34 -4.98
CA GLU A 102 -21.52 3.04 -4.33
C GLU A 102 -21.01 4.28 -3.57
N TYR A 103 -19.94 4.15 -2.77
CA TYR A 103 -19.31 5.30 -2.12
C TYR A 103 -18.83 6.35 -3.12
N ALA A 104 -18.15 5.94 -4.19
CA ALA A 104 -17.71 6.86 -5.22
C ALA A 104 -18.89 7.61 -5.87
N LYS A 105 -20.00 6.93 -6.12
CA LYS A 105 -21.23 7.54 -6.70
C LYS A 105 -21.92 8.53 -5.78
N THR A 106 -21.68 8.49 -4.47
CA THR A 106 -22.12 9.55 -3.54
C THR A 106 -21.20 10.79 -3.57
N GLU A 107 -20.36 10.91 -4.57
CA GLU A 107 -19.34 11.96 -4.68
C GLU A 107 -18.28 11.92 -3.57
N THR A 108 -18.04 10.72 -3.01
CA THR A 108 -17.05 10.48 -1.96
C THR A 108 -15.86 9.69 -2.53
N PRO A 109 -14.68 10.30 -2.67
CA PRO A 109 -13.48 9.58 -3.09
C PRO A 109 -13.15 8.41 -2.17
N VAL A 110 -12.70 7.30 -2.75
CA VAL A 110 -12.31 6.09 -2.05
C VAL A 110 -10.83 5.81 -2.29
N VAL A 111 -10.03 5.77 -1.24
CA VAL A 111 -8.64 5.29 -1.28
C VAL A 111 -8.62 3.89 -0.70
N SER A 112 -8.48 2.89 -1.57
CA SER A 112 -8.68 1.49 -1.19
C SER A 112 -7.37 0.76 -0.94
N ASN A 113 -7.37 -0.01 0.14
CA ASN A 113 -6.32 -0.98 0.47
C ASN A 113 -6.63 -2.37 -0.12
N ASN A 114 -7.84 -2.57 -0.62
CA ASN A 114 -8.33 -3.84 -1.12
C ASN A 114 -7.85 -4.15 -2.55
N SER A 115 -7.87 -5.43 -2.90
CA SER A 115 -7.42 -5.88 -4.23
C SER A 115 -8.51 -5.85 -5.30
N ALA A 116 -9.76 -5.61 -4.92
CA ALA A 116 -10.92 -5.80 -5.81
C ALA A 116 -10.85 -4.96 -7.10
N HIS A 117 -10.45 -3.70 -7.00
CA HIS A 117 -10.33 -2.77 -8.14
C HIS A 117 -8.94 -2.66 -8.75
N ARG A 118 -7.93 -3.43 -8.30
CA ARG A 118 -6.56 -3.30 -8.82
C ARG A 118 -6.44 -3.53 -10.33
N TRP A 119 -7.36 -4.29 -10.92
CA TRP A 119 -7.37 -4.60 -12.35
C TRP A 119 -8.50 -3.91 -13.12
N THR A 120 -9.28 -3.07 -12.48
CA THR A 120 -10.26 -2.23 -13.18
C THR A 120 -9.51 -1.22 -14.05
N PRO A 121 -9.77 -1.16 -15.37
CA PRO A 121 -8.91 -0.45 -16.32
C PRO A 121 -8.67 1.03 -15.98
N ASP A 122 -9.70 1.73 -15.53
CA ASP A 122 -9.68 3.17 -15.20
C ASP A 122 -9.47 3.47 -13.71
N VAL A 123 -9.10 2.46 -12.91
CA VAL A 123 -8.76 2.66 -11.49
C VAL A 123 -7.23 2.70 -11.35
N PRO A 124 -6.64 3.81 -10.89
CA PRO A 124 -5.21 3.90 -10.70
C PRO A 124 -4.78 3.05 -9.50
N MET A 125 -3.76 2.21 -9.71
CA MET A 125 -3.06 1.45 -8.67
C MET A 125 -1.68 2.07 -8.48
N VAL A 126 -1.46 2.74 -7.34
CA VAL A 126 -0.38 3.71 -7.22
C VAL A 126 0.56 3.42 -6.05
N VAL A 127 1.86 3.48 -6.35
CA VAL A 127 2.95 3.76 -5.42
C VAL A 127 3.33 5.22 -5.68
N PRO A 128 3.02 6.17 -4.80
CA PRO A 128 3.08 7.60 -5.13
C PRO A 128 4.45 8.09 -5.60
N GLU A 129 5.54 7.46 -5.16
CA GLU A 129 6.90 7.77 -5.60
C GLU A 129 7.19 7.29 -7.04
N ILE A 130 6.42 6.32 -7.54
CA ILE A 130 6.72 5.66 -8.82
C ILE A 130 5.83 6.15 -9.96
N ASN A 131 4.52 6.21 -9.73
CA ASN A 131 3.54 6.36 -10.81
C ASN A 131 2.34 7.28 -10.45
N SER A 132 2.59 8.37 -9.73
CA SER A 132 1.53 9.32 -9.38
C SER A 132 0.84 9.98 -10.59
N GLU A 133 1.44 9.93 -11.78
CA GLU A 133 0.83 10.33 -13.05
C GLU A 133 -0.33 9.41 -13.47
N HIS A 134 -0.41 8.19 -12.95
CA HIS A 134 -1.56 7.31 -13.19
C HIS A 134 -2.88 7.87 -12.63
N PHE A 135 -2.83 8.83 -11.71
CA PHE A 135 -4.03 9.54 -11.26
C PHE A 135 -4.77 10.28 -12.38
N ASP A 136 -4.12 10.57 -13.49
CA ASP A 136 -4.74 11.22 -14.65
C ASP A 136 -5.90 10.40 -15.24
N VAL A 137 -5.91 9.07 -15.04
CA VAL A 137 -7.01 8.20 -15.48
C VAL A 137 -8.31 8.45 -14.71
N ILE A 138 -8.25 9.09 -13.54
CA ILE A 138 -9.44 9.40 -12.71
C ILE A 138 -10.49 10.19 -13.47
N LYS A 139 -10.08 11.07 -14.39
CA LYS A 139 -11.01 11.83 -15.24
C LYS A 139 -11.90 10.92 -16.10
N ASP A 140 -11.35 9.81 -16.58
CA ASP A 140 -12.08 8.85 -17.40
C ASP A 140 -12.93 7.92 -16.52
N GLN A 141 -12.42 7.53 -15.34
CA GLN A 141 -13.22 6.82 -14.35
C GLN A 141 -14.46 7.62 -13.91
N LYS A 142 -14.32 8.92 -13.66
CA LYS A 142 -15.46 9.80 -13.31
C LYS A 142 -16.53 9.82 -14.39
N LYS A 143 -16.13 9.85 -15.67
CA LYS A 143 -17.08 9.74 -16.81
C LYS A 143 -17.85 8.43 -16.75
N ARG A 144 -17.17 7.30 -16.52
CA ARG A 144 -17.80 5.98 -16.41
C ARG A 144 -18.77 5.90 -15.23
N LEU A 145 -18.36 6.42 -14.07
CA LEU A 145 -19.17 6.41 -12.84
C LEU A 145 -20.32 7.45 -12.86
N GLY A 146 -20.24 8.44 -13.73
CA GLY A 146 -21.18 9.57 -13.74
C GLY A 146 -20.98 10.52 -12.57
N THR A 147 -19.75 10.67 -12.08
CA THR A 147 -19.39 11.50 -10.93
C THR A 147 -18.59 12.74 -11.35
N THR A 148 -18.61 13.77 -10.52
CA THR A 148 -17.77 14.97 -10.69
C THR A 148 -16.62 14.99 -9.70
N ARG A 149 -16.81 14.39 -8.52
CA ARG A 149 -15.89 14.38 -7.40
C ARG A 149 -15.46 12.97 -7.00
N GLY A 150 -16.41 12.02 -6.96
CA GLY A 150 -16.19 10.66 -6.51
C GLY A 150 -15.35 9.83 -7.48
N PHE A 151 -14.44 9.05 -6.94
CA PHE A 151 -13.59 8.10 -7.66
C PHE A 151 -13.00 7.06 -6.71
N ILE A 152 -12.34 6.05 -7.26
CA ILE A 152 -11.61 5.02 -6.54
C ILE A 152 -10.14 5.08 -6.99
N ALA A 153 -9.23 5.09 -6.03
CA ALA A 153 -7.80 4.84 -6.24
C ALA A 153 -7.36 3.73 -5.29
N VAL A 154 -6.48 2.85 -5.74
CA VAL A 154 -6.03 1.70 -4.96
C VAL A 154 -4.51 1.69 -4.81
N LYS A 155 -4.03 1.10 -3.72
CA LYS A 155 -2.61 0.78 -3.57
C LYS A 155 -2.36 -0.68 -3.99
N PRO A 156 -1.14 -1.01 -4.49
CA PRO A 156 -0.79 -2.37 -4.86
C PRO A 156 -0.56 -3.28 -3.64
N ASN A 157 -0.28 -4.55 -3.92
CA ASN A 157 0.05 -5.57 -2.92
C ASN A 157 1.29 -5.18 -2.08
N CYS A 158 1.29 -5.59 -0.82
CA CYS A 158 2.38 -5.29 0.11
C CYS A 158 3.70 -5.99 -0.26
N SER A 159 3.67 -7.17 -0.87
CA SER A 159 4.88 -7.93 -1.18
C SER A 159 5.79 -7.24 -2.20
N ILE A 160 5.21 -6.52 -3.16
CA ILE A 160 6.00 -5.87 -4.22
C ILE A 160 6.79 -4.66 -3.74
N GLN A 161 6.45 -4.10 -2.59
CA GLN A 161 7.12 -2.90 -2.05
C GLN A 161 8.60 -3.14 -1.73
N SER A 162 9.01 -4.40 -1.53
CA SER A 162 10.40 -4.75 -1.24
C SER A 162 11.31 -4.80 -2.47
N TYR A 163 10.76 -4.77 -3.71
CA TYR A 163 11.57 -4.82 -4.94
C TYR A 163 11.06 -3.97 -6.10
N ALA A 164 9.78 -3.71 -6.24
CA ALA A 164 9.25 -2.87 -7.33
C ALA A 164 9.84 -1.44 -7.34
N PRO A 165 10.11 -0.80 -6.18
CA PRO A 165 10.81 0.48 -6.18
C PRO A 165 12.19 0.45 -6.85
N CYS A 166 12.93 -0.66 -6.72
CA CYS A 166 14.21 -0.84 -7.41
C CYS A 166 14.04 -0.88 -8.93
N LEU A 167 13.00 -1.58 -9.42
CA LEU A 167 12.71 -1.66 -10.86
C LEU A 167 12.42 -0.26 -11.44
N ALA A 168 11.71 0.57 -10.67
CA ALA A 168 11.44 1.95 -11.05
C ALA A 168 12.73 2.82 -11.05
N ALA A 169 13.55 2.71 -10.01
CA ALA A 169 14.82 3.44 -9.91
C ALA A 169 15.80 3.07 -11.02
N TRP A 170 15.76 1.83 -11.49
CA TRP A 170 16.64 1.28 -12.53
C TRP A 170 16.04 1.29 -13.95
N LYS A 171 14.92 1.98 -14.15
CA LYS A 171 14.17 1.99 -15.42
C LYS A 171 15.05 2.30 -16.64
N GLU A 172 16.03 3.20 -16.52
CA GLU A 172 16.91 3.60 -17.63
C GLU A 172 17.83 2.47 -18.12
N PHE A 173 18.12 1.48 -17.27
CA PHE A 173 18.93 0.31 -17.65
C PHE A 173 18.09 -0.81 -18.26
N GLY A 174 16.76 -0.69 -18.29
CA GLY A 174 15.83 -1.65 -18.85
C GLY A 174 15.82 -2.98 -18.08
N PRO A 175 15.25 -3.05 -16.86
CA PRO A 175 15.00 -4.33 -16.22
C PRO A 175 14.26 -5.28 -17.17
N LYS A 176 14.82 -6.49 -17.39
CA LYS A 176 14.36 -7.41 -18.43
C LYS A 176 13.76 -8.68 -17.86
N GLU A 177 14.45 -9.31 -16.93
CA GLU A 177 14.03 -10.55 -16.28
C GLU A 177 14.27 -10.44 -14.78
N VAL A 178 13.28 -10.83 -13.99
CA VAL A 178 13.31 -10.79 -12.52
C VAL A 178 12.83 -12.12 -11.96
N VAL A 179 13.64 -12.70 -11.10
CA VAL A 179 13.24 -13.84 -10.26
C VAL A 179 13.22 -13.38 -8.82
N ALA A 180 12.07 -13.43 -8.19
CA ALA A 180 11.89 -12.99 -6.80
C ALA A 180 11.35 -14.11 -5.92
N THR A 181 11.89 -14.25 -4.72
CA THR A 181 11.29 -15.03 -3.65
C THR A 181 10.96 -14.11 -2.51
N THR A 182 9.70 -14.06 -2.12
CA THR A 182 9.26 -13.21 -1.01
C THR A 182 9.07 -14.02 0.25
N TYR A 183 9.57 -13.48 1.36
CA TYR A 183 9.45 -14.02 2.72
C TYR A 183 8.49 -13.11 3.47
N GLN A 184 7.22 -13.54 3.57
CA GLN A 184 6.13 -12.66 3.98
C GLN A 184 5.71 -12.88 5.44
N ALA A 185 5.67 -11.79 6.18
CA ALA A 185 5.28 -11.73 7.58
C ALA A 185 3.81 -12.11 7.81
N ILE A 186 3.52 -12.65 9.00
CA ILE A 186 2.18 -13.14 9.37
C ILE A 186 1.13 -12.03 9.50
N SER A 187 1.54 -10.80 9.82
CA SER A 187 0.63 -9.65 9.86
C SER A 187 0.00 -9.32 8.51
N GLY A 188 0.61 -9.77 7.40
CA GLY A 188 0.01 -9.70 6.07
C GLY A 188 -1.27 -10.53 5.93
N ALA A 189 -1.47 -11.53 6.78
CA ALA A 189 -2.71 -12.29 6.92
C ALA A 189 -3.66 -11.72 8.00
N GLY A 190 -3.38 -10.54 8.54
CA GLY A 190 -4.14 -9.94 9.63
C GLY A 190 -3.98 -10.65 10.99
N LYS A 191 -2.89 -11.41 11.17
CA LYS A 191 -2.66 -12.26 12.35
C LYS A 191 -1.41 -11.85 13.11
N THR A 192 -1.41 -12.19 14.40
CA THR A 192 -0.24 -12.17 15.28
C THR A 192 0.15 -13.63 15.63
N PHE A 193 1.27 -13.84 16.31
CA PHE A 193 1.63 -15.17 16.81
C PHE A 193 0.64 -15.72 17.85
N LYS A 194 -0.07 -14.84 18.56
CA LYS A 194 -1.16 -15.24 19.45
C LYS A 194 -2.35 -15.82 18.68
N ASP A 195 -2.67 -15.22 17.51
CA ASP A 195 -3.77 -15.67 16.66
C ASP A 195 -3.39 -16.89 15.80
N TRP A 196 -2.09 -17.11 15.60
CA TRP A 196 -1.55 -18.15 14.72
C TRP A 196 -0.27 -18.77 15.28
N PRO A 197 -0.37 -19.51 16.41
CA PRO A 197 0.78 -20.09 17.08
C PRO A 197 1.54 -21.13 16.24
N GLU A 198 0.87 -21.79 15.28
CA GLU A 198 1.46 -22.77 14.38
C GLU A 198 2.51 -22.18 13.42
N MET A 199 2.57 -20.85 13.32
CA MET A 199 3.61 -20.18 12.55
C MET A 199 4.95 -20.06 13.27
N VAL A 200 4.99 -20.26 14.58
CA VAL A 200 6.26 -20.27 15.31
C VAL A 200 7.13 -21.43 14.80
N GLU A 201 8.37 -21.10 14.39
CA GLU A 201 9.32 -22.08 13.83
C GLU A 201 8.84 -22.80 12.56
N ASN A 202 7.91 -22.18 11.78
CA ASN A 202 7.32 -22.81 10.60
C ASN A 202 7.41 -21.91 9.36
N ILE A 203 7.54 -22.52 8.20
CA ILE A 203 7.47 -21.86 6.88
C ILE A 203 6.38 -22.53 6.04
N ILE A 204 5.44 -21.75 5.52
CA ILE A 204 4.43 -22.25 4.59
C ILE A 204 4.83 -21.79 3.18
N PRO A 205 5.06 -22.73 2.22
CA PRO A 205 5.55 -22.40 0.87
C PRO A 205 4.44 -21.94 -0.10
N TYR A 206 3.31 -21.51 0.43
CA TYR A 206 2.15 -21.10 -0.37
C TYR A 206 1.34 -20.01 0.33
N ILE A 207 1.04 -18.95 -0.42
CA ILE A 207 0.09 -17.90 -0.03
C ILE A 207 -0.86 -17.70 -1.21
N GLY A 208 -2.16 -17.95 -1.01
CA GLY A 208 -3.14 -17.94 -2.09
C GLY A 208 -3.17 -16.66 -2.91
N GLY A 209 -2.88 -16.77 -4.21
CA GLY A 209 -2.90 -15.66 -5.18
C GLY A 209 -1.77 -14.63 -5.03
N GLU A 210 -0.81 -14.83 -4.14
CA GLU A 210 0.28 -13.84 -3.93
C GLU A 210 1.31 -13.87 -5.06
N GLU A 211 1.62 -15.03 -5.62
CA GLU A 211 2.60 -15.14 -6.72
C GLU A 211 2.12 -14.38 -7.95
N GLU A 212 0.86 -14.57 -8.37
CA GLU A 212 0.29 -13.84 -9.50
C GLU A 212 0.32 -12.32 -9.27
N LYS A 213 -0.07 -11.85 -8.08
CA LYS A 213 0.00 -10.42 -7.72
C LYS A 213 1.44 -9.91 -7.80
N SER A 214 2.39 -10.66 -7.26
CA SER A 214 3.81 -10.29 -7.23
C SER A 214 4.43 -10.24 -8.62
N GLU A 215 3.93 -11.04 -9.56
CA GLU A 215 4.38 -11.06 -10.96
C GLU A 215 3.74 -9.96 -11.81
N GLN A 216 2.47 -9.66 -11.58
CA GLN A 216 1.67 -8.82 -12.49
C GLN A 216 1.52 -7.37 -12.00
N GLU A 217 1.39 -7.13 -10.70
CA GLU A 217 1.16 -5.78 -10.19
C GLU A 217 2.34 -4.82 -10.44
N PRO A 218 3.63 -5.24 -10.35
CA PRO A 218 4.73 -4.36 -10.73
C PRO A 218 4.64 -3.87 -12.17
N LEU A 219 4.17 -4.71 -13.10
CA LEU A 219 3.99 -4.33 -14.51
C LEU A 219 2.90 -3.26 -14.69
N ARG A 220 1.84 -3.33 -13.88
CA ARG A 220 0.80 -2.31 -13.89
C ARG A 220 1.29 -0.99 -13.29
N VAL A 221 2.06 -1.04 -12.19
CA VAL A 221 2.69 0.15 -11.59
C VAL A 221 3.68 0.82 -12.55
N LEU A 222 4.48 0.01 -13.27
CA LEU A 222 5.44 0.50 -14.27
C LEU A 222 4.81 0.79 -15.64
N GLY A 223 3.50 0.62 -15.76
CA GLY A 223 2.74 0.87 -16.98
C GLY A 223 2.53 2.35 -17.27
N LYS A 224 1.54 2.65 -18.08
CA LYS A 224 1.21 4.02 -18.50
C LYS A 224 -0.30 4.18 -18.69
N VAL A 225 -0.76 5.42 -18.67
CA VAL A 225 -2.13 5.77 -19.02
C VAL A 225 -2.23 5.92 -20.54
N GLU A 226 -3.09 5.15 -21.18
CA GLU A 226 -3.41 5.25 -22.60
C GLU A 226 -4.91 5.10 -22.82
N ASN A 227 -5.50 6.00 -23.61
CA ASN A 227 -6.92 5.94 -23.99
C ASN A 227 -7.91 5.80 -22.79
N GLY A 228 -7.58 6.44 -21.66
CA GLY A 228 -8.42 6.39 -20.45
C GLY A 228 -8.30 5.12 -19.61
N GLU A 229 -7.26 4.32 -19.84
CA GLU A 229 -6.98 3.07 -19.12
C GLU A 229 -5.51 2.97 -18.72
N ILE A 230 -5.21 2.14 -17.73
CA ILE A 230 -3.85 1.78 -17.34
C ILE A 230 -3.40 0.55 -18.16
N VAL A 231 -2.43 0.75 -19.02
CA VAL A 231 -1.80 -0.32 -19.83
C VAL A 231 -0.53 -0.80 -19.12
N LYS A 232 -0.45 -2.11 -18.88
CA LYS A 232 0.73 -2.73 -18.22
C LYS A 232 1.99 -2.59 -19.09
N ALA A 233 3.13 -2.41 -18.42
CA ALA A 233 4.44 -2.61 -19.05
C ALA A 233 4.61 -4.05 -19.54
N GLN A 234 5.36 -4.25 -20.63
CA GLN A 234 5.64 -5.58 -21.18
C GLN A 234 6.88 -6.23 -20.54
N LEU A 235 7.73 -5.42 -19.94
CA LEU A 235 8.95 -5.81 -19.24
C LEU A 235 9.01 -5.12 -17.86
N PRO A 236 9.76 -5.70 -16.90
CA PRO A 236 10.46 -6.98 -16.96
C PRO A 236 9.51 -8.18 -16.98
N LYS A 237 10.00 -9.34 -17.43
CA LYS A 237 9.34 -10.62 -17.14
C LYS A 237 9.65 -10.99 -15.70
N ILE A 238 8.63 -11.28 -14.91
CA ILE A 238 8.76 -11.55 -13.48
C ILE A 238 8.22 -12.94 -13.19
N THR A 239 8.99 -13.74 -12.47
CA THR A 239 8.50 -14.96 -11.81
C THR A 239 8.76 -14.85 -10.32
N CYS A 240 7.82 -15.32 -9.51
CA CYS A 240 7.86 -15.16 -8.06
C CYS A 240 7.44 -16.41 -7.31
N GLN A 241 8.13 -16.68 -6.19
CA GLN A 241 7.65 -17.59 -5.15
C GLN A 241 7.35 -16.80 -3.89
N CYS A 242 6.21 -17.08 -3.24
CA CYS A 242 5.79 -16.38 -2.04
C CYS A 242 5.66 -17.33 -0.86
N LEU A 243 6.50 -17.15 0.15
CA LEU A 243 6.52 -17.97 1.36
C LEU A 243 6.02 -17.16 2.56
N ARG A 244 5.22 -17.80 3.42
CA ARG A 244 4.89 -17.28 4.74
C ARG A 244 5.96 -17.70 5.73
N VAL A 245 6.55 -16.75 6.44
CA VAL A 245 7.66 -16.98 7.38
C VAL A 245 7.27 -16.54 8.80
N PRO A 246 7.94 -17.07 9.85
CA PRO A 246 7.63 -16.76 11.24
C PRO A 246 8.20 -15.39 11.66
N VAL A 247 7.77 -14.34 10.97
CA VAL A 247 8.09 -12.94 11.21
C VAL A 247 6.80 -12.17 11.41
N LEU A 248 6.74 -11.31 12.41
CA LEU A 248 5.52 -10.56 12.70
C LEU A 248 5.24 -9.49 11.64
N ASN A 249 6.20 -8.61 11.38
CA ASN A 249 6.14 -7.52 10.40
C ASN A 249 7.40 -7.52 9.53
N GLY A 250 7.27 -7.05 8.30
CA GLY A 250 8.37 -6.93 7.35
C GLY A 250 8.36 -8.04 6.30
N HIS A 251 8.19 -7.65 5.03
CA HIS A 251 8.33 -8.53 3.87
C HIS A 251 9.72 -8.37 3.27
N THR A 252 10.46 -9.47 3.21
CA THR A 252 11.77 -9.54 2.59
C THR A 252 11.65 -10.18 1.21
N ALA A 253 12.40 -9.69 0.22
CA ALA A 253 12.52 -10.33 -1.10
C ALA A 253 13.98 -10.63 -1.42
N ALA A 254 14.25 -11.86 -1.85
CA ALA A 254 15.51 -12.24 -2.50
C ALA A 254 15.29 -12.20 -4.01
N VAL A 255 16.07 -11.39 -4.71
CA VAL A 255 15.82 -11.03 -6.11
C VAL A 255 17.04 -11.23 -6.98
N PHE A 256 16.84 -11.84 -8.16
CA PHE A 256 17.79 -11.90 -9.25
C PHE A 256 17.26 -11.10 -10.42
N ILE A 257 18.14 -10.38 -11.13
CA ILE A 257 17.74 -9.46 -12.19
C ILE A 257 18.72 -9.43 -13.36
N ASN A 258 18.15 -9.38 -14.57
CA ASN A 258 18.85 -9.06 -15.80
C ASN A 258 18.38 -7.73 -16.36
N PHE A 259 19.27 -7.01 -17.03
CA PHE A 259 19.03 -5.72 -17.67
C PHE A 259 19.24 -5.80 -19.18
N GLU A 260 18.58 -4.93 -19.94
CA GLU A 260 18.87 -4.73 -21.37
C GLU A 260 20.26 -4.10 -21.57
N LYS A 261 20.61 -3.17 -20.65
CA LYS A 261 21.91 -2.49 -20.61
C LYS A 261 22.51 -2.73 -19.24
N LYS A 262 23.39 -3.72 -19.11
CA LYS A 262 24.00 -4.06 -17.81
C LYS A 262 24.71 -2.84 -17.21
N PRO A 263 24.25 -2.31 -16.06
CA PRO A 263 24.92 -1.20 -15.36
C PRO A 263 26.07 -1.73 -14.50
N THR A 264 26.82 -0.81 -13.90
CA THR A 264 27.72 -1.14 -12.80
C THR A 264 26.96 -1.19 -11.48
N LYS A 265 27.52 -1.86 -10.47
CA LYS A 265 26.97 -1.87 -9.10
C LYS A 265 26.83 -0.45 -8.55
N GLU A 266 27.81 0.39 -8.77
CA GLU A 266 27.84 1.78 -8.31
C GLU A 266 26.72 2.62 -8.93
N GLN A 267 26.45 2.44 -10.22
CA GLN A 267 25.31 3.09 -10.89
C GLN A 267 23.99 2.64 -10.30
N LEU A 268 23.82 1.36 -10.01
CA LEU A 268 22.60 0.84 -9.38
C LEU A 268 22.39 1.43 -7.98
N ILE A 269 23.44 1.48 -7.15
CA ILE A 269 23.36 2.08 -5.80
C ILE A 269 23.00 3.56 -5.89
N GLU A 270 23.68 4.31 -6.77
CA GLU A 270 23.42 5.73 -6.96
C GLU A 270 21.94 5.98 -7.30
N LYS A 271 21.36 5.19 -8.21
CA LYS A 271 19.95 5.32 -8.58
C LYS A 271 19.00 5.00 -7.44
N LEU A 272 19.34 4.03 -6.58
CA LEU A 272 18.52 3.72 -5.40
C LEU A 272 18.51 4.89 -4.41
N VAL A 273 19.70 5.36 -3.99
CA VAL A 273 19.80 6.36 -2.91
C VAL A 273 19.39 7.76 -3.35
N SER A 274 19.47 8.06 -4.64
CA SER A 274 19.01 9.33 -5.22
C SER A 274 17.56 9.33 -5.69
N PHE A 275 16.87 8.18 -5.64
CA PHE A 275 15.52 8.07 -6.16
C PHE A 275 14.53 8.95 -5.36
N LYS A 276 13.89 9.85 -6.08
CA LYS A 276 12.85 10.73 -5.56
C LYS A 276 11.65 10.69 -6.48
N GLY A 277 10.48 10.74 -5.88
CA GLY A 277 9.23 10.87 -6.61
C GLY A 277 8.42 12.05 -6.10
N PHE A 278 7.22 12.20 -6.62
CA PHE A 278 6.30 13.28 -6.27
C PHE A 278 6.17 13.52 -4.75
N PRO A 279 6.07 12.50 -3.87
CA PRO A 279 5.96 12.73 -2.43
C PRO A 279 7.16 13.45 -1.81
N GLN A 280 8.39 13.15 -2.26
CA GLN A 280 9.60 13.81 -1.78
C GLN A 280 9.74 15.22 -2.34
N GLU A 281 9.37 15.42 -3.61
CA GLU A 281 9.41 16.73 -4.27
C GLU A 281 8.43 17.71 -3.61
N GLU A 282 7.24 17.24 -3.25
CA GLU A 282 6.19 18.05 -2.60
C GLU A 282 6.28 18.05 -1.06
N ASN A 283 7.23 17.35 -0.47
CA ASN A 283 7.37 17.20 0.98
C ASN A 283 6.07 16.76 1.66
N LEU A 284 5.43 15.72 1.14
CA LEU A 284 4.18 15.20 1.70
C LEU A 284 4.38 14.72 3.14
N PRO A 285 3.40 14.88 4.04
CA PRO A 285 3.56 14.63 5.47
C PRO A 285 4.06 13.23 5.85
N SER A 286 3.57 12.20 5.16
CA SER A 286 3.96 10.80 5.42
C SER A 286 5.07 10.30 4.49
N ALA A 287 5.60 11.15 3.62
CA ALA A 287 6.68 10.77 2.71
C ALA A 287 7.99 10.50 3.47
N PRO A 288 8.67 9.39 3.21
CA PRO A 288 10.03 9.20 3.69
C PRO A 288 10.94 10.28 3.09
N LYS A 289 11.87 10.79 3.86
CA LYS A 289 12.84 11.77 3.35
C LYS A 289 13.74 11.15 2.29
N GLN A 290 14.18 9.93 2.52
CA GLN A 290 14.88 9.09 1.54
C GLN A 290 14.08 7.79 1.37
N PHE A 291 13.50 7.60 0.19
CA PHE A 291 12.61 6.47 -0.06
C PHE A 291 13.33 5.12 0.01
N ILE A 292 14.50 5.01 -0.63
CA ILE A 292 15.28 3.77 -0.68
C ILE A 292 16.64 4.02 -0.05
N GLN A 293 17.00 3.24 0.98
CA GLN A 293 18.38 3.19 1.48
C GLN A 293 19.11 1.96 0.95
N TYR A 294 20.43 2.07 0.80
CA TYR A 294 21.30 0.96 0.53
C TYR A 294 22.19 0.68 1.75
N LEU A 295 22.27 -0.59 2.14
CA LEU A 295 23.04 -1.07 3.28
C LEU A 295 24.23 -1.90 2.78
N GLU A 296 25.45 -1.49 3.17
CA GLU A 296 26.69 -2.13 2.70
C GLU A 296 27.04 -3.41 3.46
N GLU A 297 26.52 -3.55 4.68
CA GLU A 297 26.84 -4.70 5.53
C GLU A 297 26.32 -6.01 4.94
N ASP A 298 27.15 -7.04 4.99
CA ASP A 298 26.86 -8.36 4.42
C ASP A 298 25.63 -9.08 5.01
N ASN A 299 25.24 -8.71 6.22
CA ASN A 299 24.09 -9.29 6.93
C ASN A 299 22.85 -8.38 6.97
N ARG A 300 22.76 -7.38 6.11
CA ARG A 300 21.64 -6.42 6.04
C ARG A 300 20.97 -6.44 4.64
N PRO A 301 19.66 -6.15 4.55
CA PRO A 301 18.75 -5.75 5.62
C PRO A 301 18.30 -6.90 6.51
N GLN A 302 18.02 -6.58 7.77
CA GLN A 302 17.40 -7.47 8.74
C GLN A 302 16.07 -6.89 9.21
N VAL A 303 15.04 -7.72 9.33
CA VAL A 303 13.72 -7.27 9.78
C VAL A 303 13.79 -6.49 11.10
N LYS A 304 14.46 -7.02 12.12
CA LYS A 304 14.56 -6.39 13.45
C LYS A 304 15.28 -5.03 13.46
N LEU A 305 16.14 -4.78 12.49
CA LEU A 305 16.98 -3.59 12.45
C LEU A 305 16.45 -2.53 11.46
N ASP A 306 15.76 -2.99 10.39
CA ASP A 306 15.54 -2.15 9.23
C ASP A 306 14.06 -1.98 8.84
N VAL A 307 13.15 -2.76 9.44
CA VAL A 307 11.72 -2.71 9.07
C VAL A 307 11.10 -1.33 9.32
N ASP A 308 11.56 -0.62 10.34
CA ASP A 308 11.05 0.70 10.73
C ASP A 308 11.81 1.88 10.08
N TYR A 309 12.67 1.61 9.10
CA TYR A 309 13.36 2.68 8.36
C TYR A 309 12.36 3.70 7.83
N GLU A 310 12.65 5.01 8.07
CA GLU A 310 11.73 6.11 7.76
C GLU A 310 10.30 5.88 8.32
N ASN A 311 10.21 5.45 9.58
CA ASN A 311 8.96 5.08 10.26
C ASN A 311 8.16 3.99 9.52
N GLY A 312 8.84 3.06 8.87
CA GLY A 312 8.24 1.99 8.09
C GLY A 312 7.75 2.40 6.68
N MET A 313 8.03 3.63 6.26
CA MET A 313 7.68 4.13 4.93
C MET A 313 8.83 4.03 3.92
N GLY A 314 10.06 3.81 4.37
CA GLY A 314 11.20 3.56 3.50
C GLY A 314 11.35 2.10 3.10
N VAL A 315 12.22 1.87 2.12
CA VAL A 315 12.61 0.54 1.62
C VAL A 315 14.10 0.35 1.83
N SER A 316 14.50 -0.77 2.39
CA SER A 316 15.91 -1.09 2.66
C SER A 316 16.42 -2.12 1.68
N ILE A 317 17.47 -1.80 0.95
CA ILE A 317 18.12 -2.68 -0.02
C ILE A 317 19.54 -2.99 0.46
N GLY A 318 19.95 -4.22 0.32
CA GLY A 318 21.32 -4.65 0.59
C GLY A 318 21.69 -5.87 -0.24
N ARG A 319 22.91 -6.34 -0.02
CA ARG A 319 23.41 -7.53 -0.70
C ARG A 319 23.39 -7.42 -2.25
N LEU A 320 23.51 -6.23 -2.80
CA LEU A 320 23.62 -6.05 -4.25
C LEU A 320 25.01 -6.49 -4.72
N ARG A 321 25.06 -7.49 -5.58
CA ARG A 321 26.28 -8.10 -6.09
C ARG A 321 26.02 -8.78 -7.42
N GLU A 322 27.08 -8.96 -8.21
CA GLU A 322 27.02 -9.76 -9.43
C GLU A 322 26.63 -11.20 -9.15
N ASP A 323 25.97 -11.83 -10.12
CA ASP A 323 25.57 -13.21 -10.07
C ASP A 323 26.18 -14.02 -11.22
N SER A 324 26.23 -15.34 -11.09
CA SER A 324 26.78 -16.25 -12.12
C SER A 324 25.81 -16.54 -13.25
N MET A 325 24.51 -16.38 -13.04
CA MET A 325 23.44 -16.69 -14.01
C MET A 325 22.69 -15.43 -14.44
N PHE A 326 22.58 -14.45 -13.57
CA PHE A 326 21.94 -13.16 -13.79
C PHE A 326 22.96 -12.04 -13.73
N ASP A 327 22.60 -10.84 -14.17
CA ASP A 327 23.50 -9.69 -14.06
C ASP A 327 23.79 -9.36 -12.59
N PHE A 328 22.73 -9.32 -11.75
CA PHE A 328 22.82 -8.99 -10.33
C PHE A 328 21.80 -9.76 -9.50
N LYS A 329 22.08 -9.82 -8.20
CA LYS A 329 21.13 -10.24 -7.17
C LYS A 329 21.21 -9.32 -5.96
N PHE A 330 20.09 -9.18 -5.25
CA PHE A 330 19.98 -8.32 -4.07
C PHE A 330 18.90 -8.80 -3.12
N VAL A 331 18.83 -8.18 -1.96
CA VAL A 331 17.78 -8.40 -0.96
C VAL A 331 17.11 -7.08 -0.65
N GLY A 332 15.78 -7.06 -0.66
CA GLY A 332 14.97 -5.91 -0.29
C GLY A 332 14.06 -6.20 0.91
N LEU A 333 13.75 -5.16 1.68
CA LEU A 333 12.88 -5.22 2.84
C LEU A 333 11.98 -4.00 2.89
N SER A 334 10.69 -4.21 3.14
CA SER A 334 9.72 -3.16 3.40
C SER A 334 8.75 -3.55 4.52
N HIS A 335 8.20 -2.56 5.22
CA HIS A 335 7.18 -2.80 6.25
C HIS A 335 5.82 -3.05 5.59
N ASN A 336 5.31 -4.28 5.70
CA ASN A 336 4.11 -4.74 5.00
C ASN A 336 2.81 -4.07 5.47
N THR A 337 2.68 -3.66 6.72
CA THR A 337 1.46 -3.01 7.24
C THR A 337 1.52 -1.49 7.21
N VAL A 338 2.71 -0.91 7.09
CA VAL A 338 2.91 0.54 6.93
C VAL A 338 3.09 0.87 5.45
N ARG A 339 4.31 0.82 4.88
CA ARG A 339 4.52 1.05 3.44
C ARG A 339 3.59 0.20 2.58
N GLY A 340 3.52 -1.08 2.90
CA GLY A 340 2.77 -2.08 2.11
C GLY A 340 1.25 -2.02 2.27
N ALA A 341 0.72 -1.31 3.25
CA ALA A 341 -0.72 -1.24 3.51
C ALA A 341 -1.17 0.17 3.91
N ALA A 342 -1.48 0.39 5.18
CA ALA A 342 -2.11 1.62 5.66
C ALA A 342 -1.28 2.89 5.38
N GLY A 343 0.03 2.86 5.61
CA GLY A 343 0.91 4.01 5.34
C GLY A 343 0.98 4.36 3.86
N GLY A 344 1.03 3.34 2.98
CA GLY A 344 0.97 3.54 1.53
C GLY A 344 -0.37 4.15 1.09
N ALA A 345 -1.49 3.76 1.71
CA ALA A 345 -2.79 4.35 1.44
C ALA A 345 -2.87 5.81 1.91
N VAL A 346 -2.34 6.13 3.09
CA VAL A 346 -2.27 7.51 3.59
C VAL A 346 -1.45 8.39 2.63
N LEU A 347 -0.26 7.94 2.22
CA LEU A 347 0.57 8.68 1.27
C LEU A 347 -0.13 8.85 -0.09
N CYS A 348 -0.89 7.84 -0.55
CA CYS A 348 -1.71 7.94 -1.76
C CYS A 348 -2.78 9.04 -1.62
N ALA A 349 -3.48 9.11 -0.48
CA ALA A 349 -4.45 10.16 -0.21
C ALA A 349 -3.80 11.56 -0.12
N GLU A 350 -2.62 11.66 0.47
CA GLU A 350 -1.84 12.91 0.48
C GLU A 350 -1.48 13.37 -0.93
N ALA A 351 -0.99 12.45 -1.78
CA ALA A 351 -0.66 12.75 -3.17
C ALA A 351 -1.90 13.17 -3.99
N LEU A 352 -3.03 12.50 -3.81
CA LEU A 352 -4.31 12.86 -4.41
C LEU A 352 -4.80 14.24 -3.95
N THR A 353 -4.59 14.58 -2.69
CA THR A 353 -4.93 15.89 -2.13
C THR A 353 -4.03 16.99 -2.67
N ALA A 354 -2.71 16.75 -2.70
CA ALA A 354 -1.73 17.70 -3.24
C ALA A 354 -1.96 17.98 -4.74
N LYS A 355 -2.38 16.97 -5.50
CA LYS A 355 -2.75 17.13 -6.92
C LYS A 355 -4.17 17.66 -7.14
N GLY A 356 -4.94 17.96 -6.10
CA GLY A 356 -6.27 18.55 -6.18
C GLY A 356 -7.42 17.58 -6.49
N PHE A 357 -7.18 16.26 -6.48
CA PHE A 357 -8.25 15.26 -6.69
C PHE A 357 -9.15 15.11 -5.46
N ILE A 358 -8.59 15.18 -4.26
CA ILE A 358 -9.35 15.16 -3.00
C ILE A 358 -9.41 16.59 -2.43
N GLN A 359 -10.62 17.05 -2.15
CA GLN A 359 -10.89 18.37 -1.60
C GLN A 359 -12.01 18.27 -0.54
N ALA A 360 -12.21 19.29 0.28
CA ALA A 360 -13.35 19.36 1.19
C ALA A 360 -14.68 19.41 0.44
N LYS A 361 -15.74 18.82 1.01
CA LYS A 361 -17.13 18.96 0.53
C LYS A 361 -17.68 20.34 0.80
#